data_1d6a9d2e909b2c60455543a3b80d04a7
#
_entry.id   1d6a9d2e909b2c60455543a3b80d04a7
#
_cell.length_a   1.000
_cell.length_b   1.000
_cell.length_c   1.000
_cell.angle_alpha   90.00
_cell.angle_beta   90.00
_cell.angle_gamma   90.00
#
_symmetry.space_group_name_H-M   'P 1'
#
loop_
_entity.id
_entity.type
_entity.pdbx_description
1 polymer ?
#
loop_
_entity_poly.entity_id
_entity_poly.type
_entity_poly.pdbx_seq_one_letter_code
_entity_poly.pdbx_strand_id
1 'polypeptide(L)'
;MTQVHKRFTGEQVKVLLQGYCQGNLSRLDIEDMLGIGKTRFFALLKAYRRDPAAFSIDYQRTTRGHLSDETESQIEQELLREKALVDNPELPIYDYNYSALVDRLKKQGIQVSTTTVIKRAKALQCYRPKKKGQVHDREVLTASIGDLIQHDASLHKWSPYAAEKWTLITSIDDYSRMLLYADFVPEENSWAHIQAAQYVLQNFGLPFRYYVDNLRVFRFVQKRDSFWRHHHVLTDEVDPQWRQVLREFKVEVIYALSPQAKGKVERPYRWLQDRIVRTCALEQLASLEEARKVLREEVHRYNYQQVHSTTGEVPAIRFANAKKTGNSLFRPFALPKPYKSAKDVFCLRATRTLDGYRRISLDRHSIEVPKVEVREDVDLRLVPDLAKNVLEVRIWFEGKMVHSVNLPLNEFRRFT
;
A
#
# COMPACT_ATOMS: atom_id res chain seq x y z
N MET A 1 19.13 5.70 -26.72
CA MET A 1 19.74 6.26 -27.95
C MET A 1 20.51 7.52 -27.59
N THR A 2 21.79 7.53 -27.87
CA THR A 2 22.68 8.66 -27.57
C THR A 2 22.32 9.85 -28.47
N GLN A 3 22.05 11.01 -27.88
CA GLN A 3 21.68 12.22 -28.62
C GLN A 3 22.96 12.87 -29.16
N VAL A 4 23.24 12.76 -30.46
CA VAL A 4 24.45 13.25 -31.14
C VAL A 4 24.75 14.72 -30.82
N HIS A 5 23.74 15.60 -30.89
CA HIS A 5 23.87 17.04 -30.59
C HIS A 5 24.33 17.39 -29.17
N LYS A 6 24.32 16.43 -28.25
CA LYS A 6 24.83 16.63 -26.87
C LYS A 6 26.28 16.24 -26.70
N ARG A 7 26.86 15.53 -27.66
CA ARG A 7 28.23 14.99 -27.62
C ARG A 7 29.14 15.61 -28.64
N PHE A 8 28.58 16.04 -29.78
CA PHE A 8 29.34 16.55 -30.94
C PHE A 8 28.76 17.88 -31.41
N THR A 9 29.63 18.75 -31.93
CA THR A 9 29.22 19.97 -32.61
C THR A 9 28.76 19.66 -34.04
N GLY A 10 27.99 20.55 -34.66
CA GLY A 10 27.58 20.43 -36.05
C GLY A 10 28.79 20.28 -37.01
N GLU A 11 29.84 21.06 -36.77
CA GLU A 11 31.08 21.02 -37.58
C GLU A 11 31.81 19.68 -37.43
N GLN A 12 31.89 19.09 -36.24
CA GLN A 12 32.50 17.76 -36.06
C GLN A 12 31.77 16.69 -36.86
N VAL A 13 30.44 16.68 -36.83
CA VAL A 13 29.64 15.72 -37.59
C VAL A 13 29.77 15.98 -39.09
N LYS A 14 29.85 17.24 -39.52
CA LYS A 14 30.05 17.65 -40.92
C LYS A 14 31.35 17.12 -41.46
N VAL A 15 32.47 17.25 -40.73
CA VAL A 15 33.79 16.72 -41.13
C VAL A 15 33.76 15.20 -41.33
N LEU A 16 33.10 14.46 -40.39
CA LEU A 16 32.94 12.99 -40.48
C LEU A 16 32.13 12.59 -41.73
N LEU A 17 31.03 13.27 -42.01
CA LEU A 17 30.20 13.01 -43.22
C LEU A 17 30.91 13.37 -44.51
N GLN A 18 31.71 14.44 -44.50
CA GLN A 18 32.56 14.83 -45.62
C GLN A 18 33.61 13.76 -45.89
N GLY A 19 34.33 13.26 -44.86
CA GLY A 19 35.27 12.17 -44.97
C GLY A 19 34.66 10.89 -45.56
N TYR A 20 33.43 10.57 -45.21
CA TYR A 20 32.67 9.48 -45.84
C TYR A 20 32.40 9.73 -47.32
N CYS A 21 31.97 10.94 -47.68
CA CYS A 21 31.70 11.29 -49.09
C CYS A 21 32.97 11.27 -49.95
N GLN A 22 34.13 11.52 -49.37
CA GLN A 22 35.44 11.47 -50.02
C GLN A 22 36.09 10.07 -50.04
N GLY A 23 35.44 9.07 -49.39
CA GLY A 23 35.98 7.70 -49.31
C GLY A 23 37.06 7.50 -48.25
N ASN A 24 37.33 8.50 -47.40
CA ASN A 24 38.37 8.46 -46.36
C ASN A 24 37.94 7.74 -45.08
N LEU A 25 36.62 7.64 -44.83
CA LEU A 25 36.02 6.99 -43.66
C LEU A 25 34.95 6.00 -44.12
N SER A 26 34.86 4.87 -43.44
CA SER A 26 33.76 3.94 -43.67
C SER A 26 32.52 4.33 -42.88
N ARG A 27 31.35 3.79 -43.28
CA ARG A 27 30.10 3.99 -42.54
C ARG A 27 30.20 3.48 -41.10
N LEU A 28 30.83 2.32 -40.91
CA LEU A 28 30.95 1.68 -39.61
C LEU A 28 31.79 2.52 -38.65
N ASP A 29 32.89 3.12 -39.15
CA ASP A 29 33.72 4.01 -38.31
C ASP A 29 32.91 5.20 -37.78
N ILE A 30 32.07 5.80 -38.63
CA ILE A 30 31.24 6.95 -38.23
C ILE A 30 30.12 6.53 -37.30
N GLU A 31 29.48 5.37 -37.54
CA GLU A 31 28.46 4.82 -36.65
C GLU A 31 29.02 4.59 -35.24
N ASP A 32 30.24 4.05 -35.15
CA ASP A 32 30.95 3.81 -33.90
C ASP A 32 31.34 5.12 -33.20
N MET A 33 32.01 6.03 -33.92
CA MET A 33 32.43 7.34 -33.40
C MET A 33 31.25 8.16 -32.84
N LEU A 34 30.14 8.21 -33.57
CA LEU A 34 28.95 8.96 -33.15
C LEU A 34 28.04 8.18 -32.19
N GLY A 35 28.22 6.88 -32.02
CA GLY A 35 27.36 5.99 -31.24
C GLY A 35 25.95 5.92 -31.80
N ILE A 36 25.79 5.85 -33.13
CA ILE A 36 24.50 5.83 -33.84
C ILE A 36 24.35 4.57 -34.70
N GLY A 37 23.10 4.17 -34.96
CA GLY A 37 22.84 3.07 -35.88
C GLY A 37 22.66 3.54 -37.34
N LYS A 38 22.65 2.56 -38.24
CA LYS A 38 22.53 2.70 -39.70
C LYS A 38 21.46 3.70 -40.15
N THR A 39 20.25 3.60 -39.60
CA THR A 39 19.13 4.48 -39.97
C THR A 39 19.45 5.96 -39.70
N ARG A 40 20.06 6.24 -38.53
CA ARG A 40 20.41 7.61 -38.15
C ARG A 40 21.58 8.14 -38.97
N PHE A 41 22.56 7.31 -39.28
CA PHE A 41 23.67 7.67 -40.18
C PHE A 41 23.14 8.15 -41.54
N PHE A 42 22.28 7.37 -42.20
CA PHE A 42 21.72 7.74 -43.49
C PHE A 42 20.83 8.98 -43.43
N ALA A 43 20.12 9.19 -42.34
CA ALA A 43 19.34 10.42 -42.13
C ALA A 43 20.25 11.67 -42.07
N LEU A 44 21.38 11.59 -41.33
CA LEU A 44 22.34 12.68 -41.25
C LEU A 44 23.07 12.88 -42.60
N LEU A 45 23.45 11.81 -43.29
CA LEU A 45 24.09 11.88 -44.60
C LEU A 45 23.14 12.51 -45.64
N LYS A 46 21.86 12.15 -45.64
CA LYS A 46 20.84 12.74 -46.52
C LYS A 46 20.68 14.24 -46.25
N ALA A 47 20.63 14.65 -44.97
CA ALA A 47 20.56 16.05 -44.61
C ALA A 47 21.81 16.84 -45.05
N TYR A 48 23.01 16.28 -44.83
CA TYR A 48 24.27 16.87 -45.26
C TYR A 48 24.36 17.02 -46.79
N ARG A 49 24.00 15.98 -47.55
CA ARG A 49 24.03 16.01 -49.03
C ARG A 49 23.02 17.00 -49.64
N ARG A 50 21.92 17.24 -48.94
CA ARG A 50 20.88 18.19 -49.38
C ARG A 50 21.41 19.64 -49.35
N ASP A 51 22.07 20.02 -48.27
CA ASP A 51 22.67 21.34 -48.11
C ASP A 51 23.84 21.27 -47.12
N PRO A 52 25.09 21.10 -47.60
CA PRO A 52 26.25 21.06 -46.73
C PRO A 52 26.53 22.37 -45.99
N ALA A 53 26.11 23.52 -46.55
CA ALA A 53 26.35 24.81 -45.92
C ALA A 53 25.40 25.05 -44.73
N ALA A 54 24.12 24.75 -44.90
CA ALA A 54 23.10 24.89 -43.85
C ALA A 54 22.94 23.64 -42.96
N PHE A 55 23.82 22.63 -43.09
CA PHE A 55 23.76 21.42 -42.26
C PHE A 55 23.94 21.74 -40.80
N SER A 56 22.97 21.38 -39.98
CA SER A 56 23.00 21.45 -38.52
C SER A 56 22.48 20.14 -37.90
N ILE A 57 23.06 19.74 -36.79
CA ILE A 57 22.57 18.65 -35.94
C ILE A 57 21.71 19.14 -34.80
N ASP A 58 21.46 20.43 -34.69
CA ASP A 58 20.65 21.03 -33.63
C ASP A 58 19.23 20.47 -33.67
N TYR A 59 18.84 19.94 -32.53
CA TYR A 59 17.48 19.42 -32.37
C TYR A 59 16.49 20.58 -32.23
N GLN A 60 15.92 21.01 -33.36
CA GLN A 60 14.76 21.89 -33.32
C GLN A 60 13.51 21.03 -33.20
N ARG A 61 12.79 21.21 -32.09
CA ARG A 61 11.51 20.59 -31.90
C ARG A 61 10.50 21.27 -32.83
N THR A 62 10.18 20.61 -33.95
CA THR A 62 9.33 21.16 -35.02
C THR A 62 7.86 21.29 -34.65
N THR A 63 7.41 20.62 -33.58
CA THR A 63 6.04 20.74 -33.08
C THR A 63 6.08 21.07 -31.59
N ARG A 64 5.75 22.29 -31.22
CA ARG A 64 5.15 22.58 -29.93
C ARG A 64 3.74 22.01 -30.01
N GLY A 65 3.48 20.86 -29.36
CA GLY A 65 2.13 20.37 -29.21
C GLY A 65 1.32 21.45 -28.46
N HIS A 66 0.48 22.19 -29.18
CA HIS A 66 -0.53 23.01 -28.57
C HIS A 66 -1.62 22.06 -28.06
N LEU A 67 -1.96 22.21 -26.78
CA LEU A 67 -3.16 21.58 -26.25
C LEU A 67 -4.38 22.31 -26.84
N SER A 68 -5.48 21.62 -27.00
CA SER A 68 -6.74 22.28 -27.40
C SER A 68 -7.19 23.26 -26.29
N ASP A 69 -7.91 24.32 -26.68
CA ASP A 69 -8.44 25.31 -25.73
C ASP A 69 -9.34 24.66 -24.69
N GLU A 70 -10.06 23.60 -25.05
CA GLU A 70 -10.86 22.81 -24.14
C GLU A 70 -9.99 22.09 -23.08
N THR A 71 -8.87 21.46 -23.49
CA THR A 71 -7.93 20.82 -22.58
C THR A 71 -7.26 21.83 -21.65
N GLU A 72 -6.89 23.01 -22.16
CA GLU A 72 -6.32 24.08 -21.34
C GLU A 72 -7.34 24.56 -20.28
N SER A 73 -8.60 24.75 -20.66
CA SER A 73 -9.69 25.15 -19.76
C SER A 73 -9.92 24.11 -18.67
N GLN A 74 -9.89 22.81 -19.00
CA GLN A 74 -10.06 21.74 -18.04
C GLN A 74 -8.87 21.64 -17.05
N ILE A 75 -7.64 21.88 -17.53
CA ILE A 75 -6.45 21.96 -16.64
C ILE A 75 -6.61 23.13 -15.67
N GLU A 76 -7.07 24.29 -16.17
CA GLU A 76 -7.28 25.48 -15.34
C GLU A 76 -8.35 25.23 -14.27
N GLN A 77 -9.49 24.67 -14.64
CA GLN A 77 -10.55 24.32 -13.68
C GLN A 77 -10.07 23.39 -12.58
N GLU A 78 -9.31 22.34 -12.93
CA GLU A 78 -8.75 21.41 -11.95
C GLU A 78 -7.70 22.07 -11.06
N LEU A 79 -6.90 23.01 -11.58
CA LEU A 79 -5.95 23.79 -10.79
C LEU A 79 -6.66 24.73 -9.81
N LEU A 80 -7.76 25.36 -10.22
CA LEU A 80 -8.57 26.23 -9.35
C LEU A 80 -9.26 25.40 -8.24
N ARG A 81 -9.77 24.21 -8.56
CA ARG A 81 -10.31 23.27 -7.56
C ARG A 81 -9.23 22.86 -6.54
N GLU A 82 -8.04 22.54 -7.02
CA GLU A 82 -6.91 22.18 -6.15
C GLU A 82 -6.48 23.37 -5.28
N LYS A 83 -6.51 24.58 -5.83
CA LYS A 83 -6.23 25.81 -5.10
C LYS A 83 -7.24 26.03 -3.97
N ALA A 84 -8.52 25.86 -4.25
CA ALA A 84 -9.57 25.98 -3.24
C ALA A 84 -9.38 25.02 -2.06
N LEU A 85 -8.90 23.79 -2.30
CA LEU A 85 -8.56 22.85 -1.24
C LEU A 85 -7.37 23.31 -0.39
N VAL A 86 -6.31 23.81 -1.04
CA VAL A 86 -5.05 24.21 -0.37
C VAL A 86 -5.20 25.53 0.41
N ASP A 87 -6.05 26.42 -0.06
CA ASP A 87 -6.29 27.73 0.57
C ASP A 87 -7.40 27.67 1.65
N ASN A 88 -8.11 26.57 1.78
CA ASN A 88 -9.12 26.37 2.82
C ASN A 88 -8.44 25.95 4.16
N PRO A 89 -8.45 26.82 5.19
CA PRO A 89 -7.80 26.53 6.47
C PRO A 89 -8.48 25.39 7.27
N GLU A 90 -9.72 25.08 6.96
CA GLU A 90 -10.48 23.99 7.60
C GLU A 90 -10.04 22.59 7.13
N LEU A 91 -9.35 22.53 5.98
CA LEU A 91 -8.90 21.27 5.39
C LEU A 91 -7.44 20.99 5.76
N PRO A 92 -7.07 19.76 6.12
CA PRO A 92 -5.69 19.36 6.40
C PRO A 92 -4.89 19.12 5.12
N ILE A 93 -4.98 20.04 4.14
CA ILE A 93 -4.36 19.97 2.81
C ILE A 93 -3.50 21.20 2.60
N TYR A 94 -2.19 21.07 2.80
CA TYR A 94 -1.27 22.22 2.83
C TYR A 94 -0.49 22.43 1.53
N ASP A 95 -0.35 21.40 0.71
CA ASP A 95 0.47 21.40 -0.49
C ASP A 95 -0.32 20.96 -1.73
N TYR A 96 0.06 21.45 -2.92
CA TYR A 96 -0.47 20.99 -4.20
C TYR A 96 0.00 19.57 -4.54
N ASN A 97 -0.89 18.71 -5.04
CA ASN A 97 -0.52 17.40 -5.59
C ASN A 97 -0.83 17.32 -7.10
N TYR A 98 0.10 17.81 -7.92
CA TYR A 98 -0.05 17.82 -9.39
C TYR A 98 -0.15 16.40 -9.98
N SER A 99 0.39 15.39 -9.32
CA SER A 99 0.26 13.98 -9.74
C SER A 99 -1.18 13.49 -9.56
N ALA A 100 -1.81 13.80 -8.41
CA ALA A 100 -3.23 13.49 -8.18
C ALA A 100 -4.14 14.25 -9.16
N LEU A 101 -3.82 15.51 -9.47
CA LEU A 101 -4.54 16.31 -10.44
C LEU A 101 -4.46 15.69 -11.85
N VAL A 102 -3.26 15.28 -12.30
CA VAL A 102 -3.09 14.58 -13.59
C VAL A 102 -3.92 13.29 -13.63
N ASP A 103 -3.98 12.55 -12.53
CA ASP A 103 -4.78 11.32 -12.46
C ASP A 103 -6.29 11.61 -12.56
N ARG A 104 -6.78 12.74 -12.01
CA ARG A 104 -8.17 13.18 -12.18
C ARG A 104 -8.47 13.56 -13.63
N LEU A 105 -7.58 14.34 -14.27
CA LEU A 105 -7.70 14.67 -15.69
C LEU A 105 -7.71 13.41 -16.57
N LYS A 106 -6.87 12.43 -16.24
CA LYS A 106 -6.84 11.15 -16.96
C LYS A 106 -8.17 10.36 -16.82
N LYS A 107 -8.83 10.41 -15.67
CA LYS A 107 -10.18 9.83 -15.47
C LYS A 107 -11.22 10.51 -16.38
N GLN A 108 -11.01 11.79 -16.70
CA GLN A 108 -11.86 12.58 -17.63
C GLN A 108 -11.45 12.38 -19.11
N GLY A 109 -10.52 11.47 -19.41
CA GLY A 109 -10.05 11.22 -20.78
C GLY A 109 -8.91 12.11 -21.25
N ILE A 110 -8.42 13.04 -20.43
CA ILE A 110 -7.39 14.02 -20.78
C ILE A 110 -5.99 13.47 -20.44
N GLN A 111 -5.16 13.32 -21.46
CA GLN A 111 -3.79 12.84 -21.26
C GLN A 111 -2.79 14.00 -21.31
N VAL A 112 -2.33 14.41 -20.15
CA VAL A 112 -1.32 15.47 -19.99
C VAL A 112 -0.19 15.03 -19.06
N SER A 113 1.00 15.62 -19.24
CA SER A 113 2.11 15.34 -18.35
C SER A 113 2.03 16.21 -17.08
N THR A 114 2.53 15.69 -15.96
CA THR A 114 2.68 16.49 -14.71
C THR A 114 3.50 17.77 -14.95
N THR A 115 4.52 17.70 -15.83
CA THR A 115 5.32 18.87 -16.18
C THR A 115 4.49 19.95 -16.88
N THR A 116 3.54 19.57 -17.74
CA THR A 116 2.62 20.50 -18.41
C THR A 116 1.73 21.17 -17.38
N VAL A 117 1.13 20.39 -16.48
CA VAL A 117 0.27 20.94 -15.41
C VAL A 117 1.05 21.89 -14.50
N ILE A 118 2.29 21.55 -14.10
CA ILE A 118 3.13 22.43 -13.29
C ILE A 118 3.44 23.75 -14.00
N LYS A 119 3.64 23.73 -15.34
CA LYS A 119 3.84 24.97 -16.11
C LYS A 119 2.60 25.86 -16.04
N ARG A 120 1.40 25.32 -16.18
CA ARG A 120 0.14 26.05 -16.06
C ARG A 120 -0.09 26.54 -14.63
N ALA A 121 0.19 25.70 -13.64
CA ALA A 121 0.12 26.06 -12.22
C ALA A 121 1.00 27.28 -11.89
N LYS A 122 2.21 27.38 -12.46
CA LYS A 122 3.09 28.54 -12.28
C LYS A 122 2.47 29.81 -12.91
N ALA A 123 1.90 29.70 -14.11
CA ALA A 123 1.25 30.82 -14.78
C ALA A 123 0.02 31.35 -14.00
N LEU A 124 -0.73 30.44 -13.38
CA LEU A 124 -1.93 30.76 -12.60
C LEU A 124 -1.66 31.02 -11.10
N GLN A 125 -0.40 31.15 -10.70
CA GLN A 125 0.00 31.33 -9.29
C GLN A 125 -0.52 30.24 -8.34
N CYS A 126 -0.76 29.05 -8.86
CA CYS A 126 -1.16 27.83 -8.13
C CYS A 126 0.06 26.92 -7.88
N TYR A 127 1.24 27.49 -7.61
CA TYR A 127 2.48 26.76 -7.45
C TYR A 127 3.16 27.08 -6.12
N ARG A 128 3.42 26.04 -5.34
CA ARG A 128 4.29 26.11 -4.16
C ARG A 128 5.46 25.15 -4.34
N PRO A 129 6.73 25.61 -4.24
CA PRO A 129 7.89 24.72 -4.36
C PRO A 129 7.94 23.79 -3.14
N LYS A 130 8.10 22.49 -3.38
CA LYS A 130 8.32 21.54 -2.28
C LYS A 130 9.72 21.79 -1.68
N LYS A 131 9.79 21.89 -0.35
CA LYS A 131 11.07 21.91 0.36
C LYS A 131 11.81 20.60 0.07
N LYS A 132 13.08 20.71 -0.33
CA LYS A 132 13.94 19.52 -0.47
C LYS A 132 14.19 18.95 0.92
N GLY A 133 13.58 17.80 1.22
CA GLY A 133 13.89 17.04 2.42
C GLY A 133 15.27 16.39 2.33
N GLN A 134 15.83 16.00 3.48
CA GLN A 134 17.04 15.18 3.51
C GLN A 134 16.78 13.86 2.77
N VAL A 135 17.75 13.47 1.95
CA VAL A 135 17.73 12.18 1.28
C VAL A 135 18.21 11.13 2.28
N HIS A 136 17.35 10.23 2.68
CA HIS A 136 17.73 9.08 3.50
C HIS A 136 17.96 7.88 2.60
N ASP A 137 18.93 7.05 2.95
CA ASP A 137 19.18 5.78 2.28
C ASP A 137 17.92 4.90 2.27
N ARG A 138 17.68 4.28 1.12
CA ARG A 138 16.44 3.55 0.84
C ARG A 138 16.78 2.18 0.32
N GLU A 139 17.09 1.27 1.24
CA GLU A 139 17.40 -0.10 0.89
C GLU A 139 16.16 -1.01 1.02
N VAL A 140 15.99 -1.92 0.06
CA VAL A 140 15.09 -3.07 0.20
C VAL A 140 15.92 -4.18 0.82
N LEU A 141 15.65 -4.48 2.09
CA LEU A 141 16.46 -5.46 2.85
C LEU A 141 16.10 -6.91 2.55
N THR A 142 14.95 -7.16 1.92
CA THR A 142 14.46 -8.49 1.60
C THR A 142 14.79 -8.86 0.16
N ALA A 143 15.14 -10.12 -0.07
CA ALA A 143 15.53 -10.62 -1.38
C ALA A 143 14.39 -11.30 -2.15
N SER A 144 13.27 -11.62 -1.49
CA SER A 144 12.17 -12.42 -2.04
C SER A 144 10.80 -11.92 -1.56
N ILE A 145 9.75 -12.13 -2.35
CA ILE A 145 8.38 -11.90 -1.89
C ILE A 145 8.04 -12.89 -0.77
N GLY A 146 7.24 -12.41 0.21
CA GLY A 146 6.84 -13.23 1.36
C GLY A 146 7.94 -13.46 2.40
N ASP A 147 9.13 -12.89 2.24
CA ASP A 147 10.15 -12.89 3.28
C ASP A 147 9.69 -12.08 4.49
N LEU A 148 9.27 -10.84 4.27
CA LEU A 148 8.84 -9.92 5.31
C LEU A 148 7.58 -9.18 4.90
N ILE A 149 6.53 -9.30 5.71
CA ILE A 149 5.33 -8.47 5.58
C ILE A 149 5.37 -7.39 6.65
N GLN A 150 5.44 -6.15 6.22
CA GLN A 150 5.29 -5.01 7.14
C GLN A 150 3.81 -4.78 7.38
N HIS A 151 3.38 -4.87 8.64
CA HIS A 151 2.00 -4.72 9.05
C HIS A 151 1.87 -3.58 10.05
N ASP A 152 0.93 -2.68 9.79
CA ASP A 152 0.79 -1.46 10.57
C ASP A 152 -0.64 -0.91 10.53
N ALA A 153 -0.94 -0.02 11.47
CA ALA A 153 -2.20 0.71 11.56
C ALA A 153 -1.96 2.21 11.69
N SER A 154 -2.84 3.02 11.11
CA SER A 154 -2.74 4.48 11.16
C SER A 154 -4.09 5.11 11.44
N LEU A 155 -4.25 5.65 12.64
CA LEU A 155 -5.42 6.44 13.04
C LEU A 155 -5.29 7.86 12.49
N HIS A 156 -6.24 8.27 11.64
CA HIS A 156 -6.25 9.62 11.06
C HIS A 156 -7.68 10.07 10.73
N LYS A 157 -7.87 11.38 10.57
CA LYS A 157 -9.10 11.94 9.99
C LYS A 157 -9.03 11.83 8.47
N TRP A 158 -9.37 10.65 7.94
CA TRP A 158 -9.24 10.30 6.51
C TRP A 158 -10.22 11.05 5.61
N SER A 159 -11.32 11.54 6.17
CA SER A 159 -12.18 12.52 5.54
C SER A 159 -12.34 13.75 6.43
N PRO A 160 -12.21 14.97 5.87
CA PRO A 160 -12.48 16.20 6.61
C PRO A 160 -13.92 16.29 7.11
N TYR A 161 -14.86 15.65 6.42
CA TYR A 161 -16.30 15.68 6.72
C TYR A 161 -16.77 14.55 7.63
N ALA A 162 -15.91 13.58 7.92
CA ALA A 162 -16.24 12.51 8.86
C ALA A 162 -16.38 13.08 10.28
N ALA A 163 -17.35 12.55 11.06
CA ALA A 163 -17.50 12.88 12.47
C ALA A 163 -16.30 12.37 13.28
N GLU A 164 -15.78 11.20 12.95
CA GLU A 164 -14.74 10.51 13.70
C GLU A 164 -13.50 10.21 12.83
N LYS A 165 -12.40 9.89 13.52
CA LYS A 165 -11.20 9.35 12.88
C LYS A 165 -11.39 7.86 12.65
N TRP A 166 -10.82 7.36 11.56
CA TRP A 166 -10.80 5.93 11.27
C TRP A 166 -9.37 5.41 11.26
N THR A 167 -9.21 4.13 11.52
CA THR A 167 -7.91 3.46 11.44
C THR A 167 -7.77 2.76 10.10
N LEU A 168 -6.72 3.05 9.36
CA LEU A 168 -6.29 2.30 8.19
C LEU A 168 -5.34 1.19 8.63
N ILE A 169 -5.69 -0.06 8.36
CA ILE A 169 -4.81 -1.22 8.57
C ILE A 169 -4.24 -1.63 7.23
N THR A 170 -2.91 -1.83 7.17
CA THR A 170 -2.23 -2.27 5.95
C THR A 170 -1.26 -3.42 6.20
N SER A 171 -1.08 -4.24 5.18
CA SER A 171 0.00 -5.22 5.08
C SER A 171 0.71 -5.04 3.74
N ILE A 172 2.01 -4.78 3.78
CA ILE A 172 2.84 -4.55 2.58
C ILE A 172 3.96 -5.60 2.50
N ASP A 173 4.16 -6.18 1.34
CA ASP A 173 5.32 -7.02 1.08
C ASP A 173 6.59 -6.16 0.93
N ASP A 174 7.61 -6.40 1.76
CA ASP A 174 8.81 -5.54 1.80
C ASP A 174 9.63 -5.59 0.53
N TYR A 175 9.67 -6.73 -0.17
CA TYR A 175 10.43 -6.88 -1.40
C TYR A 175 9.78 -6.12 -2.57
N SER A 176 8.53 -6.38 -2.83
CA SER A 176 7.81 -5.81 -3.99
C SER A 176 7.21 -4.44 -3.73
N ARG A 177 7.03 -4.07 -2.48
CA ARG A 177 6.27 -2.89 -2.04
C ARG A 177 4.77 -2.97 -2.35
N MET A 178 4.27 -4.14 -2.71
CA MET A 178 2.86 -4.36 -2.98
C MET A 178 2.05 -4.32 -1.69
N LEU A 179 1.01 -3.52 -1.66
CA LEU A 179 0.00 -3.53 -0.61
C LEU A 179 -0.85 -4.80 -0.79
N LEU A 180 -0.66 -5.78 0.08
CA LEU A 180 -1.40 -7.06 0.07
C LEU A 180 -2.77 -6.91 0.73
N TYR A 181 -2.87 -6.02 1.71
CA TYR A 181 -4.11 -5.70 2.42
C TYR A 181 -4.13 -4.21 2.76
N ALA A 182 -5.30 -3.59 2.62
CA ALA A 182 -5.60 -2.26 3.13
C ALA A 182 -7.11 -2.14 3.34
N ASP A 183 -7.54 -1.81 4.55
CA ASP A 183 -8.94 -1.50 4.85
C ASP A 183 -9.07 -0.51 6.00
N PHE A 184 -10.17 0.24 6.00
CA PHE A 184 -10.55 1.11 7.10
C PHE A 184 -11.38 0.35 8.14
N VAL A 185 -11.09 0.62 9.40
CA VAL A 185 -11.90 0.18 10.53
C VAL A 185 -12.25 1.38 11.41
N PRO A 186 -13.43 1.38 12.07
CA PRO A 186 -13.78 2.45 13.01
C PRO A 186 -12.76 2.58 14.13
N GLU A 187 -12.39 1.47 14.75
CA GLU A 187 -11.41 1.39 15.83
C GLU A 187 -10.41 0.26 15.60
N GLU A 188 -9.16 0.50 16.00
CA GLU A 188 -8.12 -0.51 16.00
C GLU A 188 -8.34 -1.52 17.12
N ASN A 189 -8.50 -2.79 16.76
CA ASN A 189 -8.65 -3.88 17.71
C ASN A 189 -8.00 -5.18 17.19
N SER A 190 -7.82 -6.15 18.07
CA SER A 190 -7.19 -7.43 17.72
C SER A 190 -7.92 -8.19 16.61
N TRP A 191 -9.26 -8.07 16.55
CA TRP A 191 -10.05 -8.73 15.53
C TRP A 191 -9.75 -8.20 14.12
N ALA A 192 -9.66 -6.88 13.97
CA ALA A 192 -9.33 -6.25 12.70
C ALA A 192 -7.95 -6.68 12.17
N HIS A 193 -6.94 -6.81 13.05
CA HIS A 193 -5.63 -7.32 12.69
C HIS A 193 -5.65 -8.82 12.34
N ILE A 194 -6.46 -9.63 13.02
CA ILE A 194 -6.67 -11.04 12.69
C ILE A 194 -7.30 -11.17 11.29
N GLN A 195 -8.31 -10.36 10.97
CA GLN A 195 -8.94 -10.33 9.64
C GLN A 195 -7.93 -9.94 8.54
N ALA A 196 -7.09 -8.94 8.79
CA ALA A 196 -6.03 -8.55 7.87
C ALA A 196 -5.02 -9.69 7.63
N ALA A 197 -4.58 -10.37 8.70
CA ALA A 197 -3.72 -11.54 8.58
C ALA A 197 -4.42 -12.67 7.82
N GLN A 198 -5.68 -12.98 8.15
CA GLN A 198 -6.47 -13.98 7.45
C GLN A 198 -6.50 -13.73 5.95
N TYR A 199 -6.79 -12.48 5.55
CA TYR A 199 -6.83 -12.11 4.14
C TYR A 199 -5.49 -12.37 3.44
N VAL A 200 -4.37 -11.93 4.04
CA VAL A 200 -3.05 -12.11 3.45
C VAL A 200 -2.70 -13.60 3.34
N LEU A 201 -2.88 -14.36 4.42
CA LEU A 201 -2.52 -15.77 4.46
C LEU A 201 -3.33 -16.62 3.48
N GLN A 202 -4.62 -16.34 3.33
CA GLN A 202 -5.51 -17.09 2.43
C GLN A 202 -5.31 -16.73 0.96
N ASN A 203 -5.02 -15.46 0.61
CA ASN A 203 -4.93 -15.03 -0.78
C ASN A 203 -3.52 -15.09 -1.37
N PHE A 204 -2.48 -14.93 -0.54
CA PHE A 204 -1.09 -14.90 -1.01
C PHE A 204 -0.26 -16.08 -0.51
N GLY A 205 -0.68 -16.73 0.58
CA GLY A 205 0.04 -17.80 1.25
C GLY A 205 0.66 -17.35 2.57
N LEU A 206 1.37 -18.28 3.22
CA LEU A 206 1.99 -18.06 4.52
C LEU A 206 3.37 -17.41 4.32
N PRO A 207 3.58 -16.13 4.71
CA PRO A 207 4.89 -15.51 4.63
C PRO A 207 5.86 -16.12 5.65
N PHE A 208 7.15 -15.81 5.51
CA PHE A 208 8.13 -16.26 6.47
C PHE A 208 7.97 -15.50 7.79
N ARG A 209 7.81 -14.15 7.74
CA ARG A 209 7.68 -13.32 8.94
C ARG A 209 6.85 -12.05 8.73
N TYR A 210 6.33 -11.54 9.85
CA TYR A 210 5.72 -10.23 9.97
C TYR A 210 6.62 -9.27 10.73
N TYR A 211 6.65 -8.02 10.31
CA TYR A 211 7.31 -6.91 11.00
C TYR A 211 6.26 -5.92 11.48
N VAL A 212 6.20 -5.71 12.79
CA VAL A 212 5.20 -4.87 13.46
C VAL A 212 5.86 -3.92 14.47
N ASP A 213 5.13 -2.93 14.94
CA ASP A 213 5.61 -2.10 16.03
C ASP A 213 5.42 -2.78 17.42
N ASN A 214 5.80 -2.04 18.46
CA ASN A 214 5.68 -2.49 19.84
C ASN A 214 4.32 -2.14 20.47
N LEU A 215 3.23 -1.96 19.67
CA LEU A 215 1.90 -1.74 20.21
C LEU A 215 1.38 -2.98 20.97
N ARG A 216 0.47 -2.75 21.92
CA ARG A 216 -0.11 -3.83 22.76
C ARG A 216 -0.85 -4.91 21.96
N VAL A 217 -1.41 -4.54 20.81
CA VAL A 217 -2.07 -5.50 19.92
C VAL A 217 -1.10 -6.58 19.41
N PHE A 218 0.19 -6.22 19.29
CA PHE A 218 1.22 -7.11 18.75
C PHE A 218 2.13 -7.70 19.80
N ARG A 219 2.29 -7.03 20.95
CA ARG A 219 3.22 -7.44 22.01
C ARG A 219 2.65 -7.15 23.39
N PHE A 220 2.80 -8.10 24.29
CA PHE A 220 2.54 -7.87 25.71
C PHE A 220 3.66 -7.00 26.36
N VAL A 221 3.28 -5.94 27.06
CA VAL A 221 4.18 -5.03 27.76
C VAL A 221 3.78 -4.95 29.24
N GLN A 222 4.48 -5.69 30.10
CA GLN A 222 4.17 -5.88 31.52
C GLN A 222 3.99 -4.59 32.35
N LYS A 223 4.66 -3.49 32.00
CA LYS A 223 4.67 -2.24 32.81
C LYS A 223 3.59 -1.22 32.44
N ARG A 224 2.74 -1.48 31.45
CA ARG A 224 1.73 -0.51 30.97
C ARG A 224 0.29 -0.85 31.35
N ASP A 225 0.05 -1.98 32.01
CA ASP A 225 -1.31 -2.32 32.44
C ASP A 225 -1.65 -1.60 33.73
N SER A 226 -2.74 -0.82 33.70
CA SER A 226 -3.25 -0.18 34.88
C SER A 226 -3.87 -1.23 35.79
N PHE A 227 -3.73 -1.03 37.11
CA PHE A 227 -4.24 -1.86 38.20
C PHE A 227 -5.74 -2.29 38.05
N TRP A 228 -6.51 -1.48 37.30
CA TRP A 228 -7.95 -1.69 37.07
C TRP A 228 -8.26 -2.69 35.95
N ARG A 229 -7.30 -3.17 35.15
CA ARG A 229 -7.54 -4.10 34.04
C ARG A 229 -7.43 -5.58 34.42
N HIS A 230 -7.00 -5.91 35.63
CA HIS A 230 -6.85 -7.30 36.08
C HIS A 230 -8.17 -8.11 36.10
N HIS A 231 -9.33 -7.47 36.12
CA HIS A 231 -10.61 -8.17 36.23
C HIS A 231 -11.34 -8.43 34.92
N HIS A 232 -10.78 -8.03 33.75
CA HIS A 232 -11.52 -8.07 32.49
C HIS A 232 -10.74 -8.58 31.27
N VAL A 233 -9.61 -9.25 31.47
CA VAL A 233 -8.89 -9.89 30.36
C VAL A 233 -9.61 -11.18 30.02
N LEU A 234 -10.07 -11.33 28.77
CA LEU A 234 -10.67 -12.58 28.28
C LEU A 234 -9.70 -13.75 28.27
N THR A 235 -8.40 -13.48 28.40
CA THR A 235 -7.34 -14.49 28.52
C THR A 235 -6.31 -14.03 29.53
N ASP A 236 -5.87 -14.91 30.40
CA ASP A 236 -4.68 -14.77 31.24
C ASP A 236 -3.39 -15.00 30.41
N GLU A 237 -3.52 -15.16 29.10
CA GLU A 237 -2.40 -15.45 28.22
C GLU A 237 -1.53 -14.22 27.96
N VAL A 238 -0.23 -14.42 28.06
CA VAL A 238 0.81 -13.41 27.86
C VAL A 238 0.95 -12.99 26.40
N ASP A 239 0.53 -13.84 25.47
CA ASP A 239 0.64 -13.59 24.03
C ASP A 239 -0.58 -12.86 23.47
N PRO A 240 -0.39 -11.77 22.69
CA PRO A 240 -1.48 -11.11 21.99
C PRO A 240 -2.23 -12.06 21.05
N GLN A 241 -3.56 -11.91 20.96
CA GLN A 241 -4.46 -12.74 20.15
C GLN A 241 -3.99 -12.90 18.70
N TRP A 242 -3.54 -11.82 18.09
CA TRP A 242 -3.04 -11.80 16.72
C TRP A 242 -1.77 -12.66 16.55
N ARG A 243 -0.83 -12.60 17.51
CA ARG A 243 0.40 -13.42 17.49
C ARG A 243 0.10 -14.90 17.65
N GLN A 244 -0.88 -15.26 18.45
CA GLN A 244 -1.30 -16.66 18.62
C GLN A 244 -1.79 -17.24 17.28
N VAL A 245 -2.56 -16.47 16.48
CA VAL A 245 -2.97 -16.87 15.15
C VAL A 245 -1.76 -17.15 14.24
N LEU A 246 -0.80 -16.24 14.19
CA LEU A 246 0.40 -16.42 13.35
C LEU A 246 1.27 -17.61 13.79
N ARG A 247 1.36 -17.85 15.08
CA ARG A 247 2.09 -19.00 15.65
C ARG A 247 1.51 -20.34 15.20
N GLU A 248 0.19 -20.47 15.07
CA GLU A 248 -0.44 -21.68 14.53
C GLU A 248 0.05 -22.02 13.11
N PHE A 249 0.37 -21.02 12.33
CA PHE A 249 0.89 -21.17 10.97
C PHE A 249 2.43 -21.18 10.91
N LYS A 250 3.11 -21.13 12.05
CA LYS A 250 4.58 -21.02 12.13
C LYS A 250 5.12 -19.83 11.34
N VAL A 251 4.43 -18.69 11.45
CA VAL A 251 4.86 -17.41 10.90
C VAL A 251 5.55 -16.63 12.02
N GLU A 252 6.76 -16.18 11.77
CA GLU A 252 7.57 -15.43 12.75
C GLU A 252 7.05 -13.99 12.89
N VAL A 253 7.16 -13.40 14.07
CA VAL A 253 6.85 -12.00 14.32
C VAL A 253 8.08 -11.27 14.83
N ILE A 254 8.51 -10.24 14.10
CA ILE A 254 9.61 -9.36 14.45
C ILE A 254 9.05 -8.01 14.90
N TYR A 255 9.57 -7.51 16.00
CA TYR A 255 9.17 -6.21 16.54
C TYR A 255 10.18 -5.13 16.19
N ALA A 256 9.69 -3.95 15.79
CA ALA A 256 10.54 -2.78 15.55
C ALA A 256 11.27 -2.37 16.82
N LEU A 257 12.60 -2.31 16.76
CA LEU A 257 13.45 -1.91 17.90
C LEU A 257 13.42 -0.40 18.15
N SER A 258 13.06 0.40 17.12
CA SER A 258 12.98 1.85 17.21
C SER A 258 11.92 2.43 16.27
N PRO A 259 11.36 3.63 16.57
CA PRO A 259 10.46 4.33 15.66
C PRO A 259 11.07 4.63 14.29
N GLN A 260 12.39 4.89 14.23
CA GLN A 260 13.10 5.19 13.00
C GLN A 260 13.17 3.98 12.03
N ALA A 261 13.15 2.77 12.56
CA ALA A 261 13.11 1.54 11.74
C ALA A 261 11.81 1.40 10.93
N LYS A 262 10.77 2.17 11.27
CA LYS A 262 9.46 2.20 10.58
C LYS A 262 9.37 3.10 9.34
N GLY A 263 10.36 3.92 9.07
CA GLY A 263 10.32 4.89 7.95
C GLY A 263 9.95 4.30 6.57
N LYS A 264 9.97 2.98 6.44
CA LYS A 264 9.56 2.25 5.22
C LYS A 264 8.04 2.09 5.10
N VAL A 265 7.31 1.92 6.20
CA VAL A 265 5.84 1.79 6.24
C VAL A 265 5.16 3.17 6.18
N GLU A 266 5.80 4.20 6.72
CA GLU A 266 5.24 5.56 6.74
C GLU A 266 4.98 6.17 5.36
N ARG A 267 5.72 5.76 4.33
CA ARG A 267 5.59 6.33 2.97
C ARG A 267 4.31 5.96 2.25
N PRO A 268 3.89 4.67 2.20
CA PRO A 268 2.58 4.32 1.68
C PRO A 268 1.46 5.07 2.41
N TYR A 269 1.57 5.23 3.73
CA TYR A 269 0.58 6.02 4.49
C TYR A 269 0.53 7.47 4.05
N ARG A 270 1.66 8.16 3.93
CA ARG A 270 1.69 9.55 3.46
C ARG A 270 1.09 9.69 2.05
N TRP A 271 1.39 8.74 1.16
CA TRP A 271 0.86 8.75 -0.18
C TRP A 271 -0.65 8.51 -0.20
N LEU A 272 -1.14 7.51 0.53
CA LEU A 272 -2.57 7.24 0.69
C LEU A 272 -3.28 8.39 1.39
N GLN A 273 -2.71 8.90 2.48
CA GLN A 273 -3.28 9.98 3.28
C GLN A 273 -3.53 11.24 2.43
N ASP A 274 -2.51 11.70 1.69
CA ASP A 274 -2.65 12.89 0.85
C ASP A 274 -3.73 12.70 -0.22
N ARG A 275 -3.80 11.54 -0.87
CA ARG A 275 -4.75 11.28 -1.95
C ARG A 275 -6.17 11.02 -1.47
N ILE A 276 -6.33 10.23 -0.43
CA ILE A 276 -7.65 9.89 0.10
C ILE A 276 -8.31 11.13 0.71
N VAL A 277 -7.57 11.89 1.53
CA VAL A 277 -8.10 13.11 2.15
C VAL A 277 -8.52 14.13 1.08
N ARG A 278 -7.73 14.28 -0.01
CA ARG A 278 -8.11 15.15 -1.14
C ARG A 278 -9.37 14.69 -1.84
N THR A 279 -9.47 13.41 -2.15
CA THR A 279 -10.64 12.87 -2.84
C THR A 279 -11.88 13.00 -1.96
N CYS A 280 -11.78 12.64 -0.68
CA CYS A 280 -12.88 12.83 0.27
C CYS A 280 -13.27 14.30 0.43
N ALA A 281 -12.31 15.23 0.36
CA ALA A 281 -12.59 16.65 0.43
C ALA A 281 -13.29 17.17 -0.85
N LEU A 282 -12.84 16.74 -2.02
CA LEU A 282 -13.44 17.14 -3.33
C LEU A 282 -14.85 16.59 -3.51
N GLU A 283 -15.08 15.37 -3.08
CA GLU A 283 -16.35 14.66 -3.25
C GLU A 283 -17.27 14.77 -2.02
N GLN A 284 -16.84 15.52 -0.98
CA GLN A 284 -17.57 15.76 0.28
C GLN A 284 -18.02 14.47 0.97
N LEU A 285 -17.18 13.43 0.94
CA LEU A 285 -17.51 12.13 1.50
C LEU A 285 -17.40 12.16 3.03
N ALA A 286 -18.41 11.66 3.73
CA ALA A 286 -18.48 11.66 5.19
C ALA A 286 -18.49 10.25 5.80
N SER A 287 -18.87 9.23 5.04
CA SER A 287 -19.02 7.88 5.54
C SER A 287 -17.78 7.01 5.34
N LEU A 288 -17.58 6.04 6.24
CA LEU A 288 -16.53 5.04 6.15
C LEU A 288 -16.62 4.22 4.85
N GLU A 289 -17.83 3.87 4.43
CA GLU A 289 -18.04 3.02 3.25
C GLU A 289 -17.68 3.74 1.94
N GLU A 290 -17.96 5.05 1.85
CA GLU A 290 -17.51 5.86 0.72
C GLU A 290 -15.98 5.98 0.70
N ALA A 291 -15.37 6.25 1.85
CA ALA A 291 -13.92 6.31 1.98
C ALA A 291 -13.25 4.96 1.63
N ARG A 292 -13.88 3.83 1.93
CA ARG A 292 -13.40 2.49 1.51
C ARG A 292 -13.38 2.33 -0.02
N LYS A 293 -14.33 2.94 -0.74
CA LYS A 293 -14.30 2.93 -2.22
C LYS A 293 -13.10 3.69 -2.74
N VAL A 294 -12.85 4.88 -2.21
CA VAL A 294 -11.67 5.70 -2.55
C VAL A 294 -10.38 4.94 -2.21
N LEU A 295 -10.31 4.31 -1.03
CA LEU A 295 -9.16 3.50 -0.62
C LEU A 295 -8.86 2.38 -1.63
N ARG A 296 -9.89 1.62 -2.06
CA ARG A 296 -9.71 0.54 -3.05
C ARG A 296 -9.15 1.06 -4.37
N GLU A 297 -9.65 2.21 -4.86
CA GLU A 297 -9.12 2.82 -6.07
C GLU A 297 -7.67 3.26 -5.93
N GLU A 298 -7.32 3.89 -4.81
CA GLU A 298 -5.95 4.36 -4.58
C GLU A 298 -4.96 3.20 -4.31
N VAL A 299 -5.39 2.13 -3.64
CA VAL A 299 -4.60 0.89 -3.49
C VAL A 299 -4.37 0.24 -4.86
N HIS A 300 -5.41 0.16 -5.70
CA HIS A 300 -5.26 -0.34 -7.06
C HIS A 300 -4.26 0.50 -7.87
N ARG A 301 -4.38 1.83 -7.79
CA ARG A 301 -3.44 2.76 -8.44
C ARG A 301 -2.02 2.57 -7.94
N TYR A 302 -1.82 2.51 -6.63
CA TYR A 302 -0.52 2.30 -6.00
C TYR A 302 0.12 0.99 -6.47
N ASN A 303 -0.63 -0.09 -6.45
CA ASN A 303 -0.13 -1.41 -6.80
C ASN A 303 0.15 -1.58 -8.30
N TYR A 304 -0.71 -1.06 -9.19
CA TYR A 304 -0.70 -1.40 -10.61
C TYR A 304 -0.31 -0.27 -11.56
N GLN A 305 -0.30 0.97 -11.10
CA GLN A 305 -0.09 2.13 -12.00
C GLN A 305 1.08 3.03 -11.54
N GLN A 306 1.46 2.97 -10.28
CA GLN A 306 2.49 3.82 -9.71
C GLN A 306 3.85 3.14 -9.71
N VAL A 307 4.88 3.77 -10.32
CA VAL A 307 6.26 3.34 -10.16
C VAL A 307 6.74 3.71 -8.75
N HIS A 308 7.16 2.72 -7.98
CA HIS A 308 7.64 2.94 -6.61
C HIS A 308 9.06 3.51 -6.63
N SER A 309 9.28 4.63 -5.93
CA SER A 309 10.54 5.40 -5.99
C SER A 309 11.78 4.64 -5.50
N THR A 310 11.63 3.64 -4.64
CA THR A 310 12.75 2.84 -4.11
C THR A 310 13.12 1.70 -5.04
N THR A 311 12.12 1.02 -5.63
CA THR A 311 12.37 -0.15 -6.48
C THR A 311 12.51 0.21 -7.96
N GLY A 312 12.04 1.39 -8.38
CA GLY A 312 11.98 1.79 -9.79
C GLY A 312 10.97 1.00 -10.62
N GLU A 313 10.15 0.16 -9.98
CA GLU A 313 9.18 -0.73 -10.62
C GLU A 313 7.77 -0.50 -10.09
N VAL A 314 6.77 -0.94 -10.85
CA VAL A 314 5.38 -1.02 -10.38
C VAL A 314 5.27 -2.22 -9.42
N PRO A 315 4.75 -2.05 -8.19
CA PRO A 315 4.74 -3.10 -7.17
C PRO A 315 4.16 -4.44 -7.63
N ALA A 316 3.01 -4.43 -8.30
CA ALA A 316 2.37 -5.64 -8.80
C ALA A 316 3.19 -6.36 -9.88
N ILE A 317 3.89 -5.61 -10.75
CA ILE A 317 4.78 -6.19 -11.77
C ILE A 317 5.97 -6.87 -11.08
N ARG A 318 6.61 -6.19 -10.11
CA ARG A 318 7.72 -6.75 -9.34
C ARG A 318 7.30 -8.01 -8.58
N PHE A 319 6.12 -8.00 -7.94
CA PHE A 319 5.54 -9.16 -7.25
C PHE A 319 5.30 -10.33 -8.22
N ALA A 320 4.65 -10.07 -9.35
CA ALA A 320 4.35 -11.08 -10.35
C ALA A 320 5.62 -11.70 -10.96
N ASN A 321 6.63 -10.89 -11.25
CA ASN A 321 7.93 -11.34 -11.75
C ASN A 321 8.64 -12.25 -10.74
N ALA A 322 8.68 -11.85 -9.46
CA ALA A 322 9.25 -12.68 -8.40
C ALA A 322 8.52 -14.03 -8.28
N LYS A 323 7.19 -14.03 -8.33
CA LYS A 323 6.41 -15.27 -8.33
C LYS A 323 6.72 -16.16 -9.53
N LYS A 324 6.83 -15.58 -10.73
CA LYS A 324 7.13 -16.31 -11.97
C LYS A 324 8.55 -16.91 -11.96
N THR A 325 9.53 -16.23 -11.39
CA THR A 325 10.92 -16.70 -11.31
C THR A 325 11.19 -17.62 -10.11
N GLY A 326 10.15 -17.96 -9.32
CA GLY A 326 10.32 -18.78 -8.10
C GLY A 326 10.98 -18.04 -6.94
N ASN A 327 11.16 -16.72 -7.03
CA ASN A 327 11.73 -15.90 -5.96
C ASN A 327 10.67 -15.53 -4.91
N SER A 328 10.13 -16.57 -4.24
CA SER A 328 9.05 -16.47 -3.27
C SER A 328 9.29 -17.36 -2.07
N LEU A 329 9.13 -16.80 -0.89
CA LEU A 329 9.11 -17.50 0.39
C LEU A 329 7.67 -17.73 0.92
N PHE A 330 6.65 -17.36 0.17
CA PHE A 330 5.28 -17.72 0.51
C PHE A 330 5.10 -19.23 0.44
N ARG A 331 4.67 -19.82 1.54
CA ARG A 331 4.27 -21.22 1.62
C ARG A 331 2.77 -21.35 1.30
N PRO A 332 2.30 -22.44 0.68
CA PRO A 332 0.88 -22.66 0.43
C PRO A 332 0.06 -22.58 1.73
N PHE A 333 -1.11 -21.94 1.66
CA PHE A 333 -2.03 -21.90 2.79
C PHE A 333 -2.66 -23.28 3.00
N ALA A 334 -2.55 -23.79 4.22
CA ALA A 334 -3.24 -24.99 4.66
C ALA A 334 -3.60 -24.83 6.15
N LEU A 335 -4.79 -25.27 6.52
CA LEU A 335 -5.20 -25.25 7.93
C LEU A 335 -4.34 -26.23 8.73
N PRO A 336 -3.78 -25.79 9.87
CA PRO A 336 -3.03 -26.68 10.75
C PRO A 336 -4.00 -27.69 11.42
N LYS A 337 -3.53 -28.91 11.61
CA LYS A 337 -4.29 -29.91 12.39
C LYS A 337 -4.37 -29.48 13.87
N PRO A 338 -5.48 -29.70 14.55
CA PRO A 338 -6.67 -30.50 14.18
C PRO A 338 -7.82 -29.71 13.52
N TYR A 339 -7.59 -28.45 13.14
CA TYR A 339 -8.61 -27.54 12.69
C TYR A 339 -9.21 -27.91 11.33
N LYS A 340 -10.54 -27.72 11.20
CA LYS A 340 -11.31 -28.02 9.98
C LYS A 340 -11.85 -26.76 9.30
N SER A 341 -11.87 -25.63 10.01
CA SER A 341 -12.38 -24.35 9.54
C SER A 341 -11.39 -23.23 9.79
N ALA A 342 -11.32 -22.26 8.90
CA ALA A 342 -10.55 -21.04 9.12
C ALA A 342 -10.97 -20.31 10.42
N LYS A 343 -12.24 -20.38 10.79
CA LYS A 343 -12.78 -19.85 12.04
C LYS A 343 -12.18 -20.47 13.30
N ASP A 344 -11.61 -21.67 13.19
CA ASP A 344 -10.95 -22.33 14.33
C ASP A 344 -9.59 -21.69 14.65
N VAL A 345 -8.98 -21.02 13.68
CA VAL A 345 -7.66 -20.41 13.81
C VAL A 345 -7.77 -18.89 13.85
N PHE A 346 -8.46 -18.30 12.87
CA PHE A 346 -8.70 -16.86 12.81
C PHE A 346 -9.87 -16.49 13.71
N CYS A 347 -9.61 -16.36 15.00
CA CYS A 347 -10.58 -16.10 16.05
C CYS A 347 -9.91 -15.38 17.21
N LEU A 348 -10.71 -14.74 18.03
CA LEU A 348 -10.29 -14.34 19.37
C LEU A 348 -10.40 -15.56 20.31
N ARG A 349 -9.53 -15.63 21.30
CA ARG A 349 -9.39 -16.80 22.18
C ARG A 349 -9.66 -16.40 23.63
N ALA A 350 -10.31 -17.30 24.35
CA ALA A 350 -10.50 -17.20 25.79
C ALA A 350 -10.58 -18.61 26.36
N THR A 351 -10.18 -18.77 27.63
CA THR A 351 -10.36 -20.01 28.38
C THR A 351 -11.38 -19.79 29.46
N ARG A 352 -12.24 -20.77 29.71
CA ARG A 352 -13.26 -20.75 30.77
C ARG A 352 -13.35 -22.10 31.42
N THR A 353 -13.53 -22.08 32.76
CA THR A 353 -13.77 -23.28 33.56
C THR A 353 -15.30 -23.53 33.64
N LEU A 354 -15.72 -24.79 33.48
CA LEU A 354 -17.13 -25.19 33.65
C LEU A 354 -17.53 -25.14 35.11
N ASP A 355 -18.74 -24.63 35.35
CA ASP A 355 -19.36 -24.67 36.67
C ASP A 355 -19.91 -26.07 37.01
N GLY A 356 -20.51 -26.20 38.22
CA GLY A 356 -21.13 -27.46 38.66
C GLY A 356 -22.35 -27.89 37.86
N TYR A 357 -22.87 -27.06 36.96
CA TYR A 357 -23.98 -27.33 36.04
C TYR A 357 -23.54 -27.54 34.61
N ARG A 358 -22.23 -27.74 34.37
CA ARG A 358 -21.60 -27.84 33.03
C ARG A 358 -21.84 -26.62 32.15
N ARG A 359 -21.78 -25.43 32.74
CA ARG A 359 -21.97 -24.15 32.05
C ARG A 359 -20.72 -23.30 32.16
N ILE A 360 -20.50 -22.50 31.15
CA ILE A 360 -19.52 -21.41 31.16
C ILE A 360 -20.20 -20.07 31.11
N SER A 361 -19.58 -19.08 31.73
CA SER A 361 -20.03 -17.69 31.64
C SER A 361 -19.20 -16.94 30.62
N LEU A 362 -19.84 -16.28 29.65
CA LEU A 362 -19.26 -15.36 28.71
C LEU A 362 -20.02 -14.03 28.78
N ASP A 363 -19.42 -13.02 29.40
CA ASP A 363 -20.07 -11.77 29.80
C ASP A 363 -21.36 -12.07 30.62
N ARG A 364 -22.54 -11.80 30.08
CA ARG A 364 -23.85 -12.06 30.76
C ARG A 364 -24.53 -13.36 30.31
N HIS A 365 -23.89 -14.08 29.35
CA HIS A 365 -24.46 -15.31 28.80
C HIS A 365 -23.95 -16.53 29.55
N SER A 366 -24.85 -17.43 29.86
CA SER A 366 -24.56 -18.77 30.39
C SER A 366 -24.72 -19.79 29.26
N ILE A 367 -23.65 -20.47 28.90
CA ILE A 367 -23.61 -21.43 27.79
C ILE A 367 -23.42 -22.83 28.36
N GLU A 368 -24.32 -23.74 28.07
CA GLU A 368 -24.23 -25.13 28.46
C GLU A 368 -23.28 -25.92 27.56
N VAL A 369 -22.44 -26.76 28.17
CA VAL A 369 -21.42 -27.57 27.47
C VAL A 369 -21.56 -29.03 27.90
N PRO A 370 -22.55 -29.78 27.41
CA PRO A 370 -22.98 -31.05 28.00
C PRO A 370 -21.96 -32.20 27.85
N LYS A 371 -20.98 -32.06 26.97
CA LYS A 371 -20.00 -33.13 26.63
C LYS A 371 -18.69 -33.04 27.42
N VAL A 372 -18.58 -32.13 28.36
CA VAL A 372 -17.35 -31.91 29.14
C VAL A 372 -17.69 -32.02 30.62
N GLU A 373 -16.78 -32.60 31.40
CA GLU A 373 -16.96 -32.76 32.85
C GLU A 373 -16.92 -31.41 33.59
N VAL A 374 -17.53 -31.35 34.73
CA VAL A 374 -17.56 -30.16 35.59
C VAL A 374 -16.14 -29.80 36.06
N ARG A 375 -15.85 -28.51 36.21
CA ARG A 375 -14.57 -27.93 36.62
C ARG A 375 -13.42 -28.10 35.62
N GLU A 376 -13.68 -28.66 34.45
CA GLU A 376 -12.69 -28.68 33.36
C GLU A 376 -12.63 -27.32 32.64
N ASP A 377 -11.44 -27.02 32.14
CA ASP A 377 -11.20 -25.82 31.33
C ASP A 377 -11.50 -26.08 29.86
N VAL A 378 -12.22 -25.19 29.20
CA VAL A 378 -12.51 -25.23 27.79
C VAL A 378 -11.96 -24.00 27.09
N ASP A 379 -11.47 -24.19 25.85
CA ASP A 379 -11.02 -23.11 25.01
C ASP A 379 -12.16 -22.57 24.18
N LEU A 380 -12.37 -21.27 24.25
CA LEU A 380 -13.36 -20.55 23.44
C LEU A 380 -12.68 -19.91 22.24
N ARG A 381 -13.26 -20.09 21.07
CA ARG A 381 -12.88 -19.43 19.84
C ARG A 381 -14.03 -18.54 19.39
N LEU A 382 -13.82 -17.24 19.49
CA LEU A 382 -14.84 -16.22 19.32
C LEU A 382 -14.64 -15.60 17.93
N VAL A 383 -15.67 -15.71 17.10
CA VAL A 383 -15.65 -15.23 15.71
C VAL A 383 -16.75 -14.19 15.53
N PRO A 384 -16.44 -12.88 15.64
CA PRO A 384 -17.40 -11.82 15.38
C PRO A 384 -17.75 -11.72 13.89
N ASP A 385 -19.05 -11.69 13.57
CA ASP A 385 -19.59 -11.36 12.25
C ASP A 385 -20.38 -10.06 12.37
N LEU A 386 -19.71 -8.94 12.07
CA LEU A 386 -20.28 -7.60 12.17
C LEU A 386 -21.46 -7.41 11.21
N ALA A 387 -21.41 -8.03 10.02
CA ALA A 387 -22.45 -7.88 9.01
C ALA A 387 -23.76 -8.56 9.41
N LYS A 388 -23.67 -9.68 10.15
CA LYS A 388 -24.82 -10.44 10.63
C LYS A 388 -25.20 -10.11 12.06
N ASN A 389 -24.43 -9.27 12.74
CA ASN A 389 -24.55 -9.00 14.17
C ASN A 389 -24.54 -10.28 15.03
N VAL A 390 -23.61 -11.21 14.71
CA VAL A 390 -23.50 -12.52 15.38
C VAL A 390 -22.09 -12.71 15.91
N LEU A 391 -21.97 -13.20 17.15
CA LEU A 391 -20.76 -13.76 17.72
C LEU A 391 -20.90 -15.28 17.71
N GLU A 392 -20.16 -15.96 16.83
CA GLU A 392 -20.05 -17.41 16.85
C GLU A 392 -19.04 -17.83 17.92
N VAL A 393 -19.47 -18.55 18.94
CA VAL A 393 -18.66 -19.10 20.01
C VAL A 393 -18.45 -20.58 19.76
N ARG A 394 -17.23 -20.98 19.44
CA ARG A 394 -16.82 -22.37 19.19
C ARG A 394 -16.06 -22.88 20.41
N ILE A 395 -16.53 -23.90 21.06
CA ILE A 395 -16.00 -24.44 22.31
C ILE A 395 -15.19 -25.69 22.02
N TRP A 396 -13.95 -25.68 22.47
CA TRP A 396 -12.98 -26.74 22.26
C TRP A 396 -12.53 -27.34 23.59
N PHE A 397 -12.42 -28.65 23.61
CA PHE A 397 -11.87 -29.42 24.73
C PHE A 397 -10.96 -30.51 24.17
N GLU A 398 -9.74 -30.65 24.74
CA GLU A 398 -8.73 -31.63 24.31
C GLU A 398 -8.48 -31.65 22.78
N GLY A 399 -8.39 -30.49 22.17
CA GLY A 399 -8.13 -30.35 20.75
C GLY A 399 -9.29 -30.73 19.82
N LYS A 400 -10.51 -30.89 20.35
CA LYS A 400 -11.74 -31.20 19.60
C LYS A 400 -12.81 -30.13 19.86
N MET A 401 -13.51 -29.72 18.82
CA MET A 401 -14.68 -28.87 18.95
C MET A 401 -15.86 -29.70 19.53
N VAL A 402 -16.31 -29.33 20.73
CA VAL A 402 -17.36 -30.06 21.47
C VAL A 402 -18.73 -29.40 21.34
N HIS A 403 -18.75 -28.07 21.17
CA HIS A 403 -20.01 -27.31 21.05
C HIS A 403 -19.80 -26.02 20.24
N SER A 404 -20.88 -25.47 19.68
CA SER A 404 -20.88 -24.16 19.02
C SER A 404 -22.22 -23.48 19.20
N VAL A 405 -22.20 -22.19 19.52
CA VAL A 405 -23.40 -21.38 19.71
C VAL A 405 -23.24 -20.01 19.07
N ASN A 406 -24.32 -19.45 18.56
CA ASN A 406 -24.38 -18.10 18.02
C ASN A 406 -25.09 -17.18 19.02
N LEU A 407 -24.46 -16.07 19.36
CA LEU A 407 -24.98 -15.07 20.28
C LEU A 407 -25.11 -13.72 19.56
N PRO A 408 -26.04 -12.83 19.98
CA PRO A 408 -26.13 -11.49 19.43
C PRO A 408 -24.87 -10.67 19.75
N LEU A 409 -24.18 -10.15 18.70
CA LEU A 409 -22.89 -9.47 18.88
C LEU A 409 -23.03 -8.15 19.63
N ASN A 410 -24.13 -7.42 19.45
CA ASN A 410 -24.40 -6.14 20.10
C ASN A 410 -24.54 -6.23 21.63
N GLU A 411 -24.66 -7.43 22.19
CA GLU A 411 -24.67 -7.64 23.65
C GLU A 411 -23.26 -7.70 24.25
N PHE A 412 -22.23 -7.73 23.41
CA PHE A 412 -20.82 -7.80 23.81
C PHE A 412 -20.13 -6.45 23.56
N ARG A 413 -20.02 -5.61 24.59
CA ARG A 413 -19.44 -4.24 24.54
C ARG A 413 -18.01 -4.15 23.96
N ARG A 414 -17.33 -5.27 23.73
CA ARG A 414 -15.93 -5.32 23.26
C ARG A 414 -15.80 -5.50 21.76
N PHE A 415 -16.90 -5.77 21.08
CA PHE A 415 -16.91 -6.02 19.63
C PHE A 415 -17.77 -5.00 18.88
N THR A 416 -18.47 -4.16 19.60
CA THR A 416 -19.21 -3.01 19.12
C THR A 416 -18.43 -1.73 19.36
#